data_f704d93573d274118ddce5c07b90249b
#
_entry.id   f704d93573d274118ddce5c07b90249b
#
_cell.length_a   1.000
_cell.length_b   1.000
_cell.length_c   1.000
_cell.angle_alpha   90.00
_cell.angle_beta   90.00
_cell.angle_gamma   90.00
#
_symmetry.space_group_name_H-M   'P 1'
#
loop_
_entity.id
_entity.type
_entity.pdbx_description
1 polymer ?
#
loop_
_entity_poly.entity_id
_entity_poly.type
_entity_poly.pdbx_seq_one_letter_code
_entity_poly.pdbx_strand_id
1 'polypeptide(L)'
;MRKKQDQLTDITHQHACMQGTFIGGSDTTTATILWAMAELTQNPRLLERVQDEIRAVVGGNERVRPDDLAKLVSLKMVVKETQRLHPPATMLLPREAMRDIQIGGDEVLAK
;
A
#
# COMPACT_ATOMS: atom_id res chain seq x y z
N MET A 1 -33.50 16.39 -20.53
CA MET A 1 -33.34 15.80 -19.18
C MET A 1 -32.28 14.70 -19.15
N ARG A 2 -32.24 13.76 -20.10
CA ARG A 2 -31.26 12.64 -20.15
C ARG A 2 -29.80 13.07 -20.11
N LYS A 3 -29.37 14.03 -20.92
CA LYS A 3 -27.97 14.54 -20.95
C LYS A 3 -27.47 15.10 -19.61
N LYS A 4 -28.34 15.69 -18.80
CA LYS A 4 -27.97 16.24 -17.49
C LYS A 4 -27.80 15.15 -16.45
N GLN A 5 -28.55 14.07 -16.59
CA GLN A 5 -28.44 12.86 -15.77
C GLN A 5 -27.13 12.12 -16.07
N ASP A 6 -26.78 11.97 -17.34
CA ASP A 6 -25.53 11.31 -17.77
C ASP A 6 -24.29 12.09 -17.29
N GLN A 7 -24.31 13.43 -17.35
CA GLN A 7 -23.23 14.28 -16.82
C GLN A 7 -23.07 14.18 -15.29
N LEU A 8 -24.17 14.12 -14.54
CA LEU A 8 -24.14 13.95 -13.10
C LEU A 8 -23.56 12.58 -12.70
N THR A 9 -23.91 11.53 -13.42
CA THR A 9 -23.38 10.19 -13.21
C THR A 9 -21.87 10.14 -13.47
N ASP A 10 -21.39 10.76 -14.53
CA ASP A 10 -19.97 10.84 -14.88
C ASP A 10 -19.16 11.57 -13.81
N ILE A 11 -19.65 12.71 -13.31
CA ILE A 11 -18.98 13.48 -12.24
C ILE A 11 -18.92 12.66 -10.95
N THR A 12 -20.00 11.95 -10.61
CA THR A 12 -20.05 11.12 -9.41
C THR A 12 -19.06 9.95 -9.50
N HIS A 13 -18.97 9.31 -10.66
CA HIS A 13 -17.99 8.25 -10.91
C HIS A 13 -16.54 8.76 -10.83
N GLN A 14 -16.25 9.93 -11.40
CA GLN A 14 -14.92 10.53 -11.33
C GLN A 14 -14.51 10.83 -9.87
N HIS A 15 -15.41 11.42 -9.09
CA HIS A 15 -15.16 11.70 -7.68
C HIS A 15 -14.94 10.41 -6.87
N ALA A 16 -15.74 9.38 -7.08
CA ALA A 16 -15.58 8.09 -6.40
C ALA A 16 -14.23 7.43 -6.72
N CYS A 17 -13.81 7.47 -8.00
CA CYS A 17 -12.50 6.96 -8.41
C CYS A 17 -11.34 7.75 -7.79
N MET A 18 -11.43 9.08 -7.76
CA MET A 18 -10.42 9.95 -7.13
C MET A 18 -10.31 9.69 -5.62
N GLN A 19 -11.43 9.62 -4.92
CA GLN A 19 -11.47 9.32 -3.49
C GLN A 19 -10.91 7.93 -3.20
N GLY A 20 -11.31 6.92 -3.97
CA GLY A 20 -10.82 5.56 -3.82
C GLY A 20 -9.31 5.46 -4.02
N THR A 21 -8.76 6.16 -5.02
CA THR A 21 -7.32 6.21 -5.27
C THR A 21 -6.57 6.93 -4.16
N PHE A 22 -7.11 8.04 -3.66
CA PHE A 22 -6.50 8.80 -2.58
C PHE A 22 -6.48 8.01 -1.27
N ILE A 23 -7.61 7.44 -0.86
CA ILE A 23 -7.73 6.63 0.36
C ILE A 23 -6.85 5.39 0.24
N GLY A 24 -6.96 4.65 -0.86
CA GLY A 24 -6.17 3.43 -1.07
C GLY A 24 -4.66 3.66 -1.08
N GLY A 25 -4.21 4.80 -1.61
CA GLY A 25 -2.78 5.15 -1.67
C GLY A 25 -2.23 5.69 -0.36
N SER A 26 -3.01 6.49 0.39
CA SER A 26 -2.51 7.12 1.62
C SER A 26 -2.58 6.19 2.83
N ASP A 27 -3.69 5.52 3.07
CA ASP A 27 -3.89 4.74 4.30
C ASP A 27 -2.99 3.50 4.35
N THR A 28 -2.87 2.77 3.25
CA THR A 28 -2.01 1.58 3.19
C THR A 28 -0.53 1.93 3.32
N THR A 29 -0.10 3.03 2.70
CA THR A 29 1.28 3.52 2.81
C THR A 29 1.58 3.99 4.22
N THR A 30 0.69 4.76 4.82
CA THR A 30 0.83 5.25 6.20
C THR A 30 0.91 4.08 7.18
N ALA A 31 0.01 3.09 7.07
CA ALA A 31 0.03 1.91 7.91
C ALA A 31 1.37 1.16 7.80
N THR A 32 1.87 0.95 6.58
CA THR A 32 3.15 0.28 6.36
C THR A 32 4.32 1.03 7.01
N ILE A 33 4.37 2.36 6.88
CA ILE A 33 5.43 3.17 7.49
C ILE A 33 5.35 3.11 9.02
N LEU A 34 4.16 3.26 9.60
CA LEU A 34 3.98 3.23 11.06
C LEU A 34 4.38 1.87 11.65
N TRP A 35 3.98 0.77 11.02
CA TRP A 35 4.38 -0.56 11.47
C TRP A 35 5.87 -0.81 11.30
N ALA A 36 6.47 -0.38 10.18
CA ALA A 36 7.92 -0.49 9.99
C ALA A 36 8.70 0.27 11.07
N MET A 37 8.26 1.48 11.42
CA MET A 37 8.88 2.26 12.48
C MET A 37 8.68 1.62 13.87
N ALA A 38 7.50 1.08 14.14
CA ALA A 38 7.22 0.37 15.39
C ALA A 38 8.13 -0.86 15.54
N GLU A 39 8.27 -1.68 14.51
CA GLU A 39 9.16 -2.85 14.52
C GLU A 39 10.64 -2.47 14.68
N LEU A 40 11.08 -1.43 13.98
CA LEU A 40 12.46 -0.94 14.10
C LEU A 40 12.77 -0.40 15.50
N THR A 41 11.84 0.32 16.13
CA THR A 41 12.05 0.85 17.50
C THR A 41 12.11 -0.25 18.55
N GLN A 42 11.42 -1.37 18.34
CA GLN A 42 11.49 -2.55 19.19
C GLN A 42 12.76 -3.38 18.97
N ASN A 43 13.45 -3.19 17.84
CA ASN A 43 14.63 -3.91 17.44
C ASN A 43 15.84 -2.97 17.20
N PRO A 44 16.49 -2.42 18.27
CA PRO A 44 17.53 -1.40 18.14
C PRO A 44 18.70 -1.81 17.25
N ARG A 45 19.12 -3.08 17.33
CA ARG A 45 20.22 -3.61 16.49
C ARG A 45 19.89 -3.53 14.99
N LEU A 46 18.63 -3.80 14.63
CA LEU A 46 18.17 -3.71 13.25
C LEU A 46 18.08 -2.26 12.81
N LEU A 47 17.58 -1.39 13.69
CA LEU A 47 17.51 0.05 13.46
C LEU A 47 18.90 0.63 13.16
N GLU A 48 19.91 0.34 13.99
CA GLU A 48 21.31 0.77 13.78
C GLU A 48 21.84 0.29 12.42
N ARG A 49 21.63 -0.99 12.11
CA ARG A 49 22.06 -1.55 10.82
C ARG A 49 21.44 -0.85 9.62
N VAL A 50 20.14 -0.54 9.67
CA VAL A 50 19.43 0.17 8.58
C VAL A 50 19.92 1.61 8.50
N GLN A 51 20.16 2.28 9.62
CA GLN A 51 20.71 3.64 9.65
C GLN A 51 22.13 3.69 9.06
N ASP A 52 22.98 2.74 9.39
CA ASP A 52 24.34 2.67 8.87
C ASP A 52 24.35 2.40 7.36
N GLU A 53 23.47 1.51 6.88
CA GLU A 53 23.28 1.29 5.44
C GLU A 53 22.87 2.59 4.72
N ILE A 54 21.88 3.29 5.27
CA ILE A 54 21.40 4.55 4.68
C ILE A 54 22.52 5.59 4.67
N ARG A 55 23.23 5.77 5.79
CA ARG A 55 24.36 6.73 5.88
C ARG A 55 25.47 6.40 4.89
N ALA A 56 25.80 5.12 4.74
CA ALA A 56 26.82 4.67 3.80
C ALA A 56 26.44 4.94 2.34
N VAL A 57 25.16 4.76 2.00
CA VAL A 57 24.68 4.96 0.62
C VAL A 57 24.47 6.43 0.29
N VAL A 58 23.94 7.21 1.24
CA VAL A 58 23.66 8.65 1.04
C VAL A 58 24.93 9.49 1.07
N GLY A 59 25.95 9.03 1.84
CA GLY A 59 27.19 9.77 2.03
C GLY A 59 26.94 11.13 2.67
N GLY A 60 27.46 12.18 2.09
CA GLY A 60 27.27 13.57 2.57
C GLY A 60 26.05 14.28 1.97
N ASN A 61 25.18 13.61 1.24
CA ASN A 61 24.00 14.23 0.65
C ASN A 61 22.87 14.36 1.67
N GLU A 62 22.08 15.43 1.57
CA GLU A 62 20.93 15.64 2.46
C GLU A 62 19.73 14.73 2.15
N ARG A 63 19.68 14.13 0.97
CA ARG A 63 18.52 13.35 0.50
C ARG A 63 18.94 12.09 -0.22
N VAL A 64 18.14 11.04 -0.03
CA VAL A 64 18.23 9.79 -0.80
C VAL A 64 17.77 10.03 -2.24
N ARG A 65 18.56 9.62 -3.22
CA ARG A 65 18.18 9.69 -4.63
C ARG A 65 17.43 8.40 -5.05
N PRO A 66 16.59 8.46 -6.10
CA PRO A 66 15.93 7.27 -6.61
C PRO A 66 16.89 6.12 -6.94
N ASP A 67 18.07 6.43 -7.50
CA ASP A 67 19.10 5.44 -7.85
C ASP A 67 19.74 4.77 -6.61
N ASP A 68 19.70 5.42 -5.47
CA ASP A 68 20.23 4.89 -4.22
C ASP A 68 19.31 3.84 -3.60
N LEU A 69 18.00 3.89 -3.92
CA LEU A 69 17.03 2.92 -3.42
C LEU A 69 17.39 1.47 -3.78
N ALA A 70 18.05 1.26 -4.92
CA ALA A 70 18.50 -0.07 -5.34
C ALA A 70 19.51 -0.67 -4.36
N LYS A 71 20.33 0.16 -3.72
CA LYS A 71 21.43 -0.20 -2.82
C LYS A 71 20.97 -0.47 -1.38
N LEU A 72 19.78 0.03 -0.99
CA LEU A 72 19.22 -0.10 0.37
C LEU A 72 18.56 -1.49 0.55
N VAL A 73 19.37 -2.51 0.74
CA VAL A 73 18.91 -3.91 0.81
C VAL A 73 18.22 -4.20 2.13
N SER A 74 18.82 -3.80 3.27
CA SER A 74 18.26 -4.02 4.61
C SER A 74 16.93 -3.30 4.77
N LEU A 75 16.84 -2.04 4.30
CA LEU A 75 15.58 -1.29 4.33
C LEU A 75 14.47 -1.99 3.53
N LYS A 76 14.79 -2.50 2.33
CA LYS A 76 13.82 -3.27 1.53
C LYS A 76 13.34 -4.54 2.22
N MET A 77 14.24 -5.23 2.92
CA MET A 77 13.87 -6.41 3.71
C MET A 77 12.96 -6.05 4.87
N VAL A 78 13.22 -4.94 5.57
CA VAL A 78 12.34 -4.43 6.63
C VAL A 78 10.94 -4.17 6.09
N VAL A 79 10.80 -3.45 4.97
CA VAL A 79 9.49 -3.16 4.37
C VAL A 79 8.74 -4.44 4.00
N LYS A 80 9.41 -5.41 3.37
CA LYS A 80 8.81 -6.70 3.01
C LYS A 80 8.35 -7.49 4.23
N GLU A 81 9.18 -7.52 5.27
CA GLU A 81 8.86 -8.25 6.49
C GLU A 81 7.73 -7.56 7.26
N THR A 82 7.71 -6.23 7.29
CA THR A 82 6.60 -5.46 7.85
C THR A 82 5.28 -5.79 7.13
N GLN A 83 5.27 -5.83 5.81
CA GLN A 83 4.07 -6.18 5.04
C GLN A 83 3.64 -7.64 5.24
N ARG A 84 4.59 -8.53 5.54
CA ARG A 84 4.28 -9.93 5.87
C ARG A 84 3.63 -10.06 7.25
N LEU A 85 4.14 -9.33 8.25
CA LEU A 85 3.64 -9.37 9.64
C LEU A 85 2.37 -8.56 9.83
N HIS A 86 2.30 -7.39 9.18
CA HIS A 86 1.22 -6.40 9.30
C HIS A 86 0.68 -6.01 7.93
N PRO A 87 0.03 -6.94 7.22
CA PRO A 87 -0.51 -6.64 5.89
C PRO A 87 -1.63 -5.59 5.99
N PRO A 88 -1.53 -4.45 5.28
CA PRO A 88 -2.47 -3.34 5.44
C PRO A 88 -3.89 -3.61 4.89
N ALA A 89 -4.06 -4.67 4.10
CA ALA A 89 -5.35 -5.03 3.50
C ALA A 89 -5.52 -6.55 3.47
N THR A 90 -5.62 -7.17 4.64
CA THR A 90 -5.64 -8.63 4.84
C THR A 90 -6.82 -9.32 4.13
N MET A 91 -8.00 -8.69 4.13
CA MET A 91 -9.22 -9.30 3.60
C MET A 91 -9.66 -8.71 2.25
N LEU A 92 -8.88 -7.77 1.71
CA LEU A 92 -9.23 -6.99 0.52
C LEU A 92 -10.57 -6.23 0.68
N LEU A 93 -10.97 -5.49 -0.35
CA LEU A 93 -12.26 -4.82 -0.36
C LEU A 93 -13.37 -5.85 -0.65
N PRO A 94 -14.54 -5.75 0.02
CA PRO A 94 -15.70 -6.56 -0.29
C PRO A 94 -16.05 -6.47 -1.78
N ARG A 95 -16.35 -7.60 -2.38
CA ARG A 95 -16.75 -7.69 -3.79
C ARG A 95 -18.02 -8.49 -3.91
N GLU A 96 -18.85 -8.11 -4.86
CA GLU A 96 -20.04 -8.85 -5.23
C GLU A 96 -19.83 -9.53 -6.58
N ALA A 97 -20.33 -10.75 -6.70
CA ALA A 97 -20.33 -11.44 -7.97
C ALA A 97 -21.43 -10.87 -8.87
N MET A 98 -21.07 -10.43 -10.06
CA MET A 98 -22.04 -9.91 -11.06
C MET A 98 -22.81 -11.01 -11.79
N ARG A 99 -22.43 -12.26 -11.64
CA ARG A 99 -23.07 -13.47 -12.15
C ARG A 99 -22.65 -14.65 -11.31
N ASP A 100 -23.44 -15.71 -11.35
CA ASP A 100 -23.10 -16.94 -10.66
C ASP A 100 -21.78 -17.50 -11.21
N ILE A 101 -20.87 -17.85 -10.32
CA ILE A 101 -19.53 -18.37 -10.65
C ILE A 101 -19.21 -19.56 -9.74
N GLN A 102 -18.39 -20.50 -10.23
CA GLN A 102 -17.85 -21.58 -9.42
C GLN A 102 -16.36 -21.32 -9.13
N ILE A 103 -15.99 -21.43 -7.84
CA ILE A 103 -14.61 -21.25 -7.40
C ILE A 103 -14.24 -22.44 -6.51
N GLY A 104 -13.27 -23.26 -6.95
CA GLY A 104 -12.77 -24.38 -6.16
C GLY A 104 -13.79 -25.50 -5.86
N GLY A 105 -14.93 -25.52 -6.56
CA GLY A 105 -16.04 -26.45 -6.34
C GLY A 105 -17.21 -25.84 -5.59
N ASP A 106 -17.07 -24.65 -5.03
CA ASP A 106 -18.14 -23.90 -4.36
C ASP A 106 -18.85 -22.95 -5.34
N GLU A 107 -20.17 -22.86 -5.22
CA GLU A 107 -20.99 -21.95 -6.02
C GLU A 107 -21.14 -20.60 -5.31
N VAL A 108 -20.73 -19.53 -5.99
CA VAL A 108 -20.89 -18.15 -5.52
C VAL A 108 -22.00 -17.50 -6.34
N LEU A 109 -23.13 -17.27 -5.68
CA LEU A 109 -24.30 -16.66 -6.31
C LEU A 109 -24.12 -15.15 -6.48
N ALA A 110 -24.61 -14.63 -7.60
CA ALA A 110 -24.73 -13.18 -7.82
C ALA A 110 -25.72 -12.58 -6.82
N LYS A 111 -25.46 -11.35 -6.43
CA LYS A 111 -26.30 -10.60 -5.52
C LYS A 111 -26.96 -9.43 -6.23
#